data_c3dfb5d0ce32f4b08a6a517397170d8c
#
_entry.id   c3dfb5d0ce32f4b08a6a517397170d8c
#
_cell.length_a   1.000
_cell.length_b   1.000
_cell.length_c   1.000
_cell.angle_alpha   90.00
_cell.angle_beta   90.00
_cell.angle_gamma   90.00
#
_symmetry.space_group_name_H-M   'P 1'
#
loop_
_entity.id
_entity.type
_entity.pdbx_description
1 polymer ?
#
loop_
_entity_poly.entity_id
_entity_poly.type
_entity_poly.pdbx_seq_one_letter_code
_entity_poly.pdbx_strand_id
1 'polypeptide(L)'
;MHISTNILAFVFVLSFLIFFHESGHFLVAKLFRFPIEIFSIGFGKRLFGWKRNGTDYRVSLVPLGGYVKIVGLGPDESDVVAGESTPVMQGTRWQRFLVLLAGPAVNLVLALLLTAAAFAIGREVPKYLGEPPIVTMVDPGSPAEHAGFLAGDRITTLSGNPVSTWEDVIPRLSLASREKIVVEVQRGPESLNLVIVPLPKTKEQKQYDIGYTGLSPNVPAVIYALAKGYPGEKAG
;
A
#
# COMPACT_ATOMS: atom_id res chain seq x y z
N MET A 1 -22.54 -0.09 4.34
CA MET A 1 -21.81 -1.35 4.60
C MET A 1 -20.29 -1.23 4.48
N HIS A 2 -19.74 -0.30 3.69
CA HIS A 2 -18.28 -0.18 3.47
C HIS A 2 -17.48 0.43 4.64
N ILE A 3 -18.05 1.32 5.44
CA ILE A 3 -17.32 2.02 6.52
C ILE A 3 -16.92 1.05 7.64
N SER A 4 -17.83 0.19 8.08
CA SER A 4 -17.55 -0.81 9.12
C SER A 4 -16.51 -1.84 8.70
N THR A 5 -16.54 -2.28 7.45
CA THR A 5 -15.55 -3.22 6.89
C THR A 5 -14.16 -2.58 6.82
N ASN A 6 -14.08 -1.31 6.41
CA ASN A 6 -12.81 -0.58 6.33
C ASN A 6 -12.20 -0.35 7.72
N ILE A 7 -13.02 -0.02 8.72
CA ILE A 7 -12.55 0.13 10.11
C ILE A 7 -12.04 -1.20 10.66
N LEU A 8 -12.78 -2.30 10.44
CA LEU A 8 -12.36 -3.63 10.88
C LEU A 8 -11.05 -4.06 10.23
N ALA A 9 -10.93 -3.87 8.91
CA ALA A 9 -9.69 -4.15 8.17
C ALA A 9 -8.51 -3.31 8.69
N PHE A 10 -8.72 -2.02 8.93
CA PHE A 10 -7.69 -1.14 9.49
C PHE A 10 -7.22 -1.62 10.88
N VAL A 11 -8.16 -1.91 11.79
CA VAL A 11 -7.84 -2.42 13.14
C VAL A 11 -7.07 -3.74 13.05
N PHE A 12 -7.49 -4.65 12.17
CA PHE A 12 -6.81 -5.93 11.96
C PHE A 12 -5.36 -5.73 11.47
N VAL A 13 -5.16 -4.94 10.42
CA VAL A 13 -3.83 -4.69 9.85
C VAL A 13 -2.92 -4.00 10.87
N LEU A 14 -3.44 -3.00 11.58
CA LEU A 14 -2.69 -2.29 12.61
C LEU A 14 -2.26 -3.24 13.75
N SER A 15 -3.19 -4.05 14.26
CA SER A 15 -2.91 -5.01 15.32
C SER A 15 -1.88 -6.07 14.89
N PHE A 16 -1.98 -6.52 13.63
CA PHE A 16 -1.03 -7.46 13.03
C PHE A 16 0.38 -6.88 12.95
N LEU A 17 0.53 -5.66 12.43
CA LEU A 17 1.83 -4.99 12.35
C LEU A 17 2.45 -4.75 13.72
N ILE A 18 1.64 -4.33 14.70
CA ILE A 18 2.12 -4.08 16.07
C ILE A 18 2.52 -5.40 16.74
N PHE A 19 1.76 -6.48 16.54
CA PHE A 19 2.14 -7.79 17.07
C PHE A 19 3.53 -8.23 16.60
N PHE A 20 3.84 -8.08 15.31
CA PHE A 20 5.17 -8.42 14.79
C PHE A 20 6.25 -7.47 15.32
N HIS A 21 5.94 -6.18 15.44
CA HIS A 21 6.82 -5.19 16.02
C HIS A 21 7.22 -5.55 17.46
N GLU A 22 6.23 -5.79 18.32
CA GLU A 22 6.46 -6.17 19.72
C GLU A 22 7.16 -7.54 19.83
N SER A 23 6.85 -8.47 18.91
CA SER A 23 7.55 -9.75 18.84
C SER A 23 9.04 -9.59 18.53
N GLY A 24 9.43 -8.58 17.74
CA GLY A 24 10.82 -8.23 17.50
C GLY A 24 11.56 -7.86 18.79
N HIS A 25 11.01 -6.93 19.56
CA HIS A 25 11.55 -6.53 20.86
C HIS A 25 11.65 -7.73 21.81
N PHE A 26 10.57 -8.50 21.90
CA PHE A 26 10.50 -9.70 22.73
C PHE A 26 11.57 -10.73 22.41
N LEU A 27 11.73 -11.07 21.13
CA LEU A 27 12.68 -12.09 20.68
C LEU A 27 14.13 -11.70 20.98
N VAL A 28 14.50 -10.46 20.67
CA VAL A 28 15.87 -9.96 20.89
C VAL A 28 16.15 -9.78 22.37
N ALA A 29 15.20 -9.28 23.16
CA ALA A 29 15.32 -9.21 24.62
C ALA A 29 15.53 -10.60 25.22
N LYS A 30 14.78 -11.59 24.77
CA LYS A 30 14.91 -12.98 25.22
C LYS A 30 16.25 -13.61 24.81
N LEU A 31 16.74 -13.30 23.61
CA LEU A 31 18.05 -13.75 23.13
C LEU A 31 19.18 -13.22 24.04
N PHE A 32 19.10 -11.98 24.48
CA PHE A 32 20.05 -11.37 25.42
C PHE A 32 19.75 -11.68 26.88
N ARG A 33 18.75 -12.54 27.16
CA ARG A 33 18.35 -12.97 28.51
C ARG A 33 17.86 -11.82 29.39
N PHE A 34 17.31 -10.76 28.79
CA PHE A 34 16.62 -9.74 29.58
C PHE A 34 15.35 -10.33 30.21
N PRO A 35 15.06 -10.02 31.47
CA PRO A 35 13.80 -10.43 32.10
C PRO A 35 12.65 -9.69 31.43
N ILE A 36 11.63 -10.43 30.98
CA ILE A 36 10.44 -9.88 30.35
C ILE A 36 9.27 -10.18 31.29
N GLU A 37 8.67 -9.13 31.84
CA GLU A 37 7.52 -9.29 32.73
C GLU A 37 6.25 -9.56 31.96
N ILE A 38 6.01 -8.81 30.88
CA ILE A 38 4.75 -8.81 30.16
C ILE A 38 5.02 -8.83 28.65
N PHE A 39 4.28 -9.67 27.96
CA PHE A 39 4.08 -9.62 26.51
C PHE A 39 2.56 -9.51 26.27
N SER A 40 2.09 -8.34 25.86
CA SER A 40 0.66 -8.07 25.67
C SER A 40 0.31 -7.75 24.24
N ILE A 41 -0.73 -8.43 23.74
CA ILE A 41 -1.46 -8.03 22.53
C ILE A 41 -2.64 -7.19 22.99
N GLY A 42 -2.66 -5.90 22.62
CA GLY A 42 -3.63 -4.93 23.07
C GLY A 42 -3.24 -4.21 24.36
N PHE A 43 -4.03 -3.19 24.69
CA PHE A 43 -3.89 -2.37 25.89
C PHE A 43 -5.04 -2.57 26.86
N GLY A 44 -4.85 -2.11 28.10
CA GLY A 44 -5.87 -2.06 29.13
C GLY A 44 -6.06 -3.38 29.89
N LYS A 45 -7.31 -3.67 30.28
CA LYS A 45 -7.62 -4.82 31.15
C LYS A 45 -7.30 -6.15 30.47
N ARG A 46 -6.58 -7.04 31.19
CA ARG A 46 -6.32 -8.42 30.74
C ARG A 46 -7.63 -9.18 30.56
N LEU A 47 -7.84 -9.75 29.40
CA LEU A 47 -8.97 -10.62 29.12
C LEU A 47 -8.62 -12.08 29.40
N PHE A 48 -7.52 -12.57 28.81
CA PHE A 48 -7.00 -13.92 29.03
C PHE A 48 -5.49 -13.92 28.84
N GLY A 49 -4.85 -15.01 29.27
CA GLY A 49 -3.40 -15.21 29.13
C GLY A 49 -2.88 -16.25 30.10
N TRP A 50 -1.59 -16.53 29.98
CA TRP A 50 -0.88 -17.48 30.84
C TRP A 50 0.48 -16.94 31.23
N LYS A 51 1.00 -17.42 32.38
CA LYS A 51 2.36 -17.12 32.80
C LYS A 51 3.27 -18.30 32.49
N ARG A 52 4.43 -18.03 31.87
CA ARG A 52 5.46 -19.03 31.61
C ARG A 52 6.85 -18.40 31.70
N ASN A 53 7.76 -19.08 32.44
CA ASN A 53 9.15 -18.63 32.61
C ASN A 53 9.32 -17.19 33.06
N GLY A 54 8.45 -16.70 33.97
CA GLY A 54 8.48 -15.35 34.50
C GLY A 54 7.74 -14.32 33.65
N THR A 55 7.36 -14.63 32.42
CA THR A 55 6.64 -13.71 31.52
C THR A 55 5.13 -13.98 31.55
N ASP A 56 4.34 -12.92 31.68
CA ASP A 56 2.88 -12.94 31.51
C ASP A 56 2.52 -12.65 30.05
N TYR A 57 2.12 -13.68 29.33
CA TYR A 57 1.59 -13.61 27.96
C TYR A 57 0.10 -13.33 28.06
N ARG A 58 -0.36 -12.20 27.50
CA ARG A 58 -1.77 -11.82 27.65
C ARG A 58 -2.36 -11.16 26.42
N VAL A 59 -3.66 -11.25 26.29
CA VAL A 59 -4.48 -10.47 25.37
C VAL A 59 -5.30 -9.51 26.20
N SER A 60 -5.29 -8.25 25.84
CA SER A 60 -5.94 -7.15 26.54
C SER A 60 -7.15 -6.62 25.75
N LEU A 61 -7.98 -5.82 26.42
CA LEU A 61 -9.32 -5.43 25.95
C LEU A 61 -9.29 -4.59 24.66
N VAL A 62 -8.31 -3.70 24.50
CA VAL A 62 -8.24 -2.77 23.38
C VAL A 62 -7.26 -3.29 22.35
N PRO A 63 -7.72 -3.81 21.17
CA PRO A 63 -6.86 -4.47 20.19
C PRO A 63 -6.10 -3.48 19.29
N LEU A 64 -5.89 -2.24 19.73
CA LEU A 64 -5.22 -1.19 18.97
C LEU A 64 -3.74 -1.08 19.35
N GLY A 65 -3.05 -2.22 19.53
CA GLY A 65 -1.65 -2.17 19.88
C GLY A 65 -1.14 -3.39 20.62
N GLY A 66 -0.02 -3.23 21.27
CA GLY A 66 0.62 -4.21 22.12
C GLY A 66 1.76 -3.55 22.90
N TYR A 67 2.38 -4.29 23.77
CA TYR A 67 3.61 -3.86 24.44
C TYR A 67 4.38 -5.02 25.05
N VAL A 68 5.67 -4.83 25.14
CA VAL A 68 6.60 -5.72 25.87
C VAL A 68 7.16 -4.94 27.03
N LYS A 69 6.93 -5.43 28.26
CA LYS A 69 7.57 -4.85 29.45
C LYS A 69 8.85 -5.63 29.75
N ILE A 70 10.00 -4.99 29.46
CA ILE A 70 11.33 -5.53 29.70
C ILE A 70 11.90 -4.81 30.91
N VAL A 71 12.32 -5.57 31.91
CA VAL A 71 12.89 -5.02 33.15
C VAL A 71 14.19 -4.28 32.84
N GLY A 72 14.30 -3.03 33.31
CA GLY A 72 15.51 -2.21 33.14
C GLY A 72 15.67 -1.56 31.75
N LEU A 73 14.64 -1.56 30.89
CA LEU A 73 14.64 -0.84 29.60
C LEU A 73 13.63 0.33 29.52
N GLY A 74 12.68 0.40 30.43
CA GLY A 74 11.64 1.45 30.41
C GLY A 74 11.91 2.56 31.46
N PRO A 75 11.24 3.71 31.29
CA PRO A 75 11.27 4.81 32.27
C PRO A 75 10.33 4.58 33.46
N ASP A 76 9.94 3.34 33.76
CA ASP A 76 8.96 3.06 34.81
C ASP A 76 9.53 3.37 36.21
N GLU A 77 9.01 4.44 36.79
CA GLU A 77 9.23 4.83 38.21
C GLU A 77 8.75 3.75 39.21
N SER A 78 8.01 2.74 38.77
CA SER A 78 7.51 1.64 39.58
C SER A 78 8.56 0.59 39.94
N ASP A 79 9.74 0.61 39.31
CA ASP A 79 10.88 -0.25 39.69
C ASP A 79 11.66 0.30 40.92
N VAL A 80 11.26 1.46 41.44
CA VAL A 80 11.72 1.98 42.71
C VAL A 80 10.91 1.31 43.81
N VAL A 81 11.24 0.10 44.16
CA VAL A 81 10.82 -0.49 45.45
C VAL A 81 11.46 0.37 46.52
N ALA A 82 10.60 0.95 47.38
CA ALA A 82 11.02 1.81 48.46
C ALA A 82 12.11 1.11 49.30
N GLY A 83 13.37 1.55 49.14
CA GLY A 83 14.49 1.10 49.94
C GLY A 83 15.63 0.38 49.25
N GLU A 84 15.54 0.00 47.99
CA GLU A 84 16.66 -0.60 47.25
C GLU A 84 17.07 0.25 46.03
N SER A 85 18.36 0.49 45.98
CA SER A 85 19.12 1.24 45.00
C SER A 85 18.68 1.01 43.57
N THR A 86 18.48 2.13 42.85
CA THR A 86 18.46 2.32 41.37
C THR A 86 18.22 1.10 40.52
N PRO A 87 17.23 1.10 39.64
CA PRO A 87 17.01 0.01 38.71
C PRO A 87 18.32 -0.24 37.98
N VAL A 88 18.92 -1.41 38.20
CA VAL A 88 20.16 -1.81 37.53
C VAL A 88 19.78 -1.97 36.06
N MET A 89 20.14 -0.97 35.27
CA MET A 89 19.97 -1.05 33.82
C MET A 89 20.70 -2.28 33.30
N GLN A 90 19.96 -3.33 32.97
CA GLN A 90 20.53 -4.60 32.53
C GLN A 90 21.05 -4.49 31.10
N GLY A 91 22.16 -5.17 30.83
CA GLY A 91 22.78 -5.28 29.52
C GLY A 91 23.62 -4.07 29.09
N THR A 92 24.43 -4.28 28.08
CA THR A 92 25.27 -3.26 27.46
C THR A 92 24.44 -2.27 26.64
N ARG A 93 25.01 -1.07 26.34
CA ARG A 93 24.34 -0.07 25.49
C ARG A 93 23.97 -0.64 24.10
N TRP A 94 24.81 -1.51 23.54
CA TRP A 94 24.55 -2.18 22.28
C TRP A 94 23.41 -3.18 22.34
N GLN A 95 23.32 -3.96 23.39
CA GLN A 95 22.20 -4.90 23.58
C GLN A 95 20.86 -4.14 23.65
N ARG A 96 20.83 -3.05 24.41
CA ARG A 96 19.62 -2.19 24.48
C ARG A 96 19.27 -1.58 23.15
N PHE A 97 20.27 -1.04 22.42
CA PHE A 97 20.05 -0.52 21.07
C PHE A 97 19.49 -1.58 20.13
N LEU A 98 20.03 -2.80 20.14
CA LEU A 98 19.53 -3.90 19.31
C LEU A 98 18.11 -4.33 19.70
N VAL A 99 17.76 -4.33 20.98
CA VAL A 99 16.38 -4.57 21.42
C VAL A 99 15.44 -3.49 20.87
N LEU A 100 15.80 -2.21 20.98
CA LEU A 100 14.99 -1.10 20.45
C LEU A 100 14.86 -1.15 18.92
N LEU A 101 15.92 -1.51 18.22
CA LEU A 101 15.92 -1.63 16.75
C LEU A 101 15.11 -2.85 16.26
N ALA A 102 14.96 -3.88 17.07
CA ALA A 102 14.37 -5.17 16.67
C ALA A 102 12.91 -5.04 16.21
N GLY A 103 12.11 -4.19 16.85
CA GLY A 103 10.72 -3.96 16.45
C GLY A 103 10.61 -3.44 15.01
N PRO A 104 11.20 -2.27 14.70
CA PRO A 104 11.22 -1.74 13.33
C PRO A 104 11.85 -2.70 12.31
N ALA A 105 12.94 -3.40 12.69
CA ALA A 105 13.62 -4.33 11.80
C ALA A 105 12.72 -5.51 11.41
N VAL A 106 11.95 -6.08 12.34
CA VAL A 106 10.99 -7.15 12.05
C VAL A 106 9.89 -6.66 11.11
N ASN A 107 9.38 -5.45 11.29
CA ASN A 107 8.39 -4.88 10.38
C ASN A 107 8.95 -4.67 8.96
N LEU A 108 10.23 -4.27 8.83
CA LEU A 108 10.89 -4.16 7.52
C LEU A 108 11.01 -5.54 6.85
N VAL A 109 11.45 -6.55 7.58
CA VAL A 109 11.53 -7.94 7.07
C VAL A 109 10.14 -8.44 6.67
N LEU A 110 9.13 -8.19 7.50
CA LEU A 110 7.74 -8.56 7.20
C LEU A 110 7.24 -7.87 5.92
N ALA A 111 7.53 -6.58 5.74
CA ALA A 111 7.16 -5.85 4.53
C ALA A 111 7.80 -6.45 3.27
N LEU A 112 9.10 -6.82 3.34
CA LEU A 112 9.78 -7.49 2.24
C LEU A 112 9.18 -8.87 1.93
N LEU A 113 8.87 -9.66 2.95
CA LEU A 113 8.25 -10.98 2.78
C LEU A 113 6.85 -10.89 2.18
N LEU A 114 6.01 -9.95 2.67
CA LEU A 114 4.67 -9.74 2.13
C LEU A 114 4.71 -9.23 0.69
N THR A 115 5.65 -8.35 0.37
CA THR A 115 5.86 -7.86 -1.00
C THR A 115 6.30 -9.01 -1.91
N ALA A 116 7.28 -9.80 -1.50
CA ALA A 116 7.73 -10.96 -2.27
C ALA A 116 6.60 -11.99 -2.47
N ALA A 117 5.79 -12.25 -1.44
CA ALA A 117 4.63 -13.13 -1.54
C ALA A 117 3.58 -12.58 -2.51
N ALA A 118 3.30 -11.27 -2.47
CA ALA A 118 2.38 -10.62 -3.40
C ALA A 118 2.86 -10.74 -4.86
N PHE A 119 4.16 -10.60 -5.11
CA PHE A 119 4.73 -10.83 -6.44
C PHE A 119 4.70 -12.31 -6.85
N ALA A 120 4.92 -13.25 -5.91
CA ALA A 120 4.88 -14.69 -6.19
C ALA A 120 3.48 -15.19 -6.52
N ILE A 121 2.44 -14.63 -5.90
CA ILE A 121 1.03 -14.94 -6.21
C ILE A 121 0.67 -14.44 -7.62
N GLY A 122 1.40 -13.45 -8.12
CA GLY A 122 1.14 -12.81 -9.39
C GLY A 122 0.01 -11.78 -9.28
N ARG A 123 0.08 -10.79 -10.15
CA ARG A 123 -1.00 -9.81 -10.34
C ARG A 123 -1.51 -9.98 -11.78
N GLU A 124 -2.79 -10.17 -11.94
CA GLU A 124 -3.39 -10.06 -13.26
C GLU A 124 -3.23 -8.62 -13.75
N VAL A 125 -2.24 -8.42 -14.60
CA VAL A 125 -2.05 -7.16 -15.31
C VAL A 125 -2.90 -7.24 -16.57
N PRO A 126 -3.79 -6.28 -16.83
CA PRO A 126 -4.57 -6.26 -18.06
C PRO A 126 -3.63 -6.33 -19.29
N LYS A 127 -3.88 -7.27 -20.19
CA LYS A 127 -2.99 -7.51 -21.36
C LYS A 127 -2.71 -6.25 -22.17
N TYR A 128 -3.70 -5.37 -22.29
CA TYR A 128 -3.54 -4.14 -23.07
C TYR A 128 -2.45 -3.21 -22.52
N LEU A 129 -2.08 -3.31 -21.23
CA LEU A 129 -1.02 -2.46 -20.67
C LEU A 129 0.35 -2.80 -21.30
N GLY A 130 0.62 -4.06 -21.62
CA GLY A 130 1.85 -4.49 -22.28
C GLY A 130 1.83 -4.33 -23.81
N GLU A 131 0.71 -3.92 -24.40
CA GLU A 131 0.60 -3.73 -25.84
C GLU A 131 1.15 -2.36 -26.29
N PRO A 132 1.55 -2.22 -27.57
CA PRO A 132 1.93 -0.94 -28.14
C PRO A 132 0.84 0.12 -27.92
N PRO A 133 1.19 1.39 -27.64
CA PRO A 133 0.23 2.41 -27.28
C PRO A 133 -0.47 2.98 -28.51
N ILE A 134 -1.32 2.15 -29.14
CA ILE A 134 -2.17 2.52 -30.28
C ILE A 134 -3.53 2.96 -29.72
N VAL A 135 -3.93 4.18 -30.04
CA VAL A 135 -5.22 4.73 -29.66
C VAL A 135 -6.32 4.00 -30.41
N THR A 136 -7.21 3.32 -29.70
CA THR A 136 -8.35 2.61 -30.31
C THR A 136 -9.59 3.50 -30.38
N MET A 137 -9.79 4.32 -29.36
CA MET A 137 -10.92 5.22 -29.28
C MET A 137 -10.51 6.53 -28.59
N VAL A 138 -11.11 7.63 -29.04
CA VAL A 138 -11.00 8.94 -28.43
C VAL A 138 -12.38 9.33 -27.94
N ASP A 139 -12.53 9.65 -26.65
CA ASP A 139 -13.81 10.03 -26.08
C ASP A 139 -14.25 11.39 -26.62
N PRO A 140 -15.51 11.56 -27.04
CA PRO A 140 -16.05 12.86 -27.47
C PRO A 140 -15.97 13.91 -26.35
N GLY A 141 -15.59 15.12 -26.69
CA GLY A 141 -15.42 16.24 -25.76
C GLY A 141 -14.23 16.11 -24.80
N SER A 142 -13.34 15.14 -25.04
CA SER A 142 -12.17 14.92 -24.20
C SER A 142 -10.99 15.83 -24.57
N PRO A 143 -10.01 15.98 -23.64
CA PRO A 143 -8.75 16.64 -23.96
C PRO A 143 -8.02 16.06 -25.18
N ALA A 144 -8.11 14.76 -25.41
CA ALA A 144 -7.50 14.11 -26.57
C ALA A 144 -8.17 14.50 -27.88
N GLU A 145 -9.51 14.59 -27.91
CA GLU A 145 -10.22 15.06 -29.11
C GLU A 145 -9.84 16.51 -29.42
N HIS A 146 -9.82 17.39 -28.41
CA HIS A 146 -9.40 18.78 -28.60
C HIS A 146 -7.94 18.93 -29.03
N ALA A 147 -7.08 18.00 -28.64
CA ALA A 147 -5.68 17.96 -29.07
C ALA A 147 -5.49 17.38 -30.48
N GLY A 148 -6.54 16.82 -31.09
CA GLY A 148 -6.53 16.28 -32.45
C GLY A 148 -6.07 14.82 -32.58
N PHE A 149 -6.14 14.04 -31.49
CA PHE A 149 -5.91 12.59 -31.55
C PHE A 149 -7.02 11.90 -32.33
N LEU A 150 -6.63 10.84 -33.05
CA LEU A 150 -7.54 9.98 -33.80
C LEU A 150 -7.32 8.51 -33.46
N ALA A 151 -8.34 7.70 -33.68
CA ALA A 151 -8.18 6.24 -33.63
C ALA A 151 -7.16 5.79 -34.68
N GLY A 152 -6.24 4.90 -34.27
CA GLY A 152 -5.12 4.44 -35.08
C GLY A 152 -3.79 5.18 -34.80
N ASP A 153 -3.80 6.28 -34.08
CA ASP A 153 -2.56 6.96 -33.67
C ASP A 153 -1.73 6.07 -32.75
N ARG A 154 -0.46 5.87 -33.08
CA ARG A 154 0.50 5.20 -32.23
C ARG A 154 1.34 6.25 -31.49
N ILE A 155 1.27 6.28 -30.17
CA ILE A 155 2.08 7.16 -29.34
C ILE A 155 3.53 6.65 -29.35
N THR A 156 4.48 7.50 -29.70
CA THR A 156 5.91 7.15 -29.76
C THR A 156 6.73 7.81 -28.66
N THR A 157 6.42 9.08 -28.32
CA THR A 157 7.09 9.79 -27.24
C THR A 157 6.11 10.61 -26.40
N LEU A 158 6.44 10.81 -25.12
CA LEU A 158 5.78 11.75 -24.21
C LEU A 158 6.85 12.72 -23.67
N SER A 159 6.70 14.00 -23.99
CA SER A 159 7.66 15.06 -23.63
C SER A 159 9.12 14.70 -23.98
N GLY A 160 9.31 14.12 -25.17
CA GLY A 160 10.63 13.68 -25.66
C GLY A 160 11.13 12.34 -25.12
N ASN A 161 10.42 11.71 -24.19
CA ASN A 161 10.78 10.39 -23.68
C ASN A 161 10.05 9.30 -24.48
N PRO A 162 10.76 8.30 -25.02
CA PRO A 162 10.14 7.22 -25.76
C PRO A 162 9.22 6.38 -24.88
N VAL A 163 8.14 5.89 -25.48
CA VAL A 163 7.19 4.98 -24.86
C VAL A 163 6.96 3.78 -25.78
N SER A 164 6.82 2.59 -25.19
CA SER A 164 6.68 1.34 -25.92
C SER A 164 5.34 0.66 -25.66
N THR A 165 4.72 0.92 -24.51
CA THR A 165 3.51 0.26 -24.06
C THR A 165 2.54 1.25 -23.42
N TRP A 166 1.28 0.83 -23.22
CA TRP A 166 0.31 1.60 -22.46
C TRP A 166 0.69 1.74 -20.98
N GLU A 167 1.46 0.81 -20.43
CA GLU A 167 2.00 0.91 -19.07
C GLU A 167 2.93 2.10 -18.90
N ASP A 168 3.65 2.52 -19.95
CA ASP A 168 4.48 3.72 -19.97
C ASP A 168 3.62 5.00 -20.07
N VAL A 169 2.52 4.93 -20.82
CA VAL A 169 1.70 6.10 -21.19
C VAL A 169 0.72 6.50 -20.09
N ILE A 170 -0.07 5.54 -19.58
CA ILE A 170 -1.18 5.81 -18.67
C ILE A 170 -0.73 6.53 -17.39
N PRO A 171 0.30 6.05 -16.65
CA PRO A 171 0.72 6.73 -15.42
C PRO A 171 1.23 8.16 -15.68
N ARG A 172 2.02 8.36 -16.74
CA ARG A 172 2.59 9.67 -17.07
C ARG A 172 1.51 10.70 -17.40
N LEU A 173 0.50 10.31 -18.20
CA LEU A 173 -0.62 11.20 -18.51
C LEU A 173 -1.53 11.44 -17.30
N SER A 174 -1.74 10.44 -16.46
CA SER A 174 -2.57 10.55 -15.27
C SER A 174 -1.95 11.45 -14.19
N LEU A 175 -0.63 11.42 -14.03
CA LEU A 175 0.10 12.23 -13.05
C LEU A 175 0.29 13.68 -13.49
N ALA A 176 0.26 13.94 -14.79
CA ALA A 176 0.46 15.29 -15.36
C ALA A 176 -0.87 16.07 -15.51
N SER A 177 -1.74 16.00 -14.49
CA SER A 177 -2.98 16.74 -14.49
C SER A 177 -2.74 18.25 -14.63
N ARG A 178 -3.47 18.88 -15.57
CA ARG A 178 -3.40 20.31 -15.88
C ARG A 178 -2.06 20.80 -16.47
N GLU A 179 -1.14 19.88 -16.78
CA GLU A 179 0.12 20.20 -17.42
C GLU A 179 0.04 19.99 -18.93
N LYS A 180 0.77 20.80 -19.70
CA LYS A 180 0.90 20.61 -21.15
C LYS A 180 1.91 19.52 -21.44
N ILE A 181 1.49 18.45 -22.09
CA ILE A 181 2.34 17.36 -22.53
C ILE A 181 2.41 17.37 -24.06
N VAL A 182 3.62 17.39 -24.59
CA VAL A 182 3.86 17.16 -26.02
C VAL A 182 3.91 15.65 -26.25
N VAL A 183 3.02 15.19 -27.11
CA VAL A 183 2.90 13.76 -27.49
C VAL A 183 3.23 13.64 -28.96
N GLU A 184 4.27 12.88 -29.28
CA GLU A 184 4.56 12.50 -30.64
C GLU A 184 3.77 11.24 -31.00
N VAL A 185 3.03 11.29 -32.10
CA VAL A 185 2.25 10.17 -32.58
C VAL A 185 2.60 9.84 -34.03
N GLN A 186 2.62 8.57 -34.33
CA GLN A 186 2.71 8.03 -35.69
C GLN A 186 1.30 7.81 -36.21
N ARG A 187 0.91 8.55 -37.24
CA ARG A 187 -0.38 8.43 -37.95
C ARG A 187 -0.11 7.97 -39.39
N GLY A 188 -0.19 6.68 -39.64
CA GLY A 188 0.26 6.09 -40.91
C GLY A 188 1.74 6.39 -41.17
N PRO A 189 2.10 7.07 -42.30
CA PRO A 189 3.48 7.42 -42.59
C PRO A 189 3.96 8.70 -41.90
N GLU A 190 3.06 9.49 -41.33
CA GLU A 190 3.36 10.82 -40.78
C GLU A 190 3.63 10.75 -39.28
N SER A 191 4.61 11.55 -38.83
CA SER A 191 4.85 11.81 -37.41
C SER A 191 4.32 13.20 -37.06
N LEU A 192 3.47 13.27 -36.03
CA LEU A 192 2.79 14.50 -35.63
C LEU A 192 3.08 14.77 -34.14
N ASN A 193 3.28 16.05 -33.82
CA ASN A 193 3.38 16.50 -32.44
C ASN A 193 2.04 17.12 -31.99
N LEU A 194 1.38 16.46 -31.06
CA LEU A 194 0.13 16.90 -30.46
C LEU A 194 0.39 17.40 -29.04
N VAL A 195 -0.34 18.42 -28.61
CA VAL A 195 -0.23 18.95 -27.24
C VAL A 195 -1.52 18.62 -26.51
N ILE A 196 -1.42 17.84 -25.47
CA ILE A 196 -2.55 17.45 -24.63
C ILE A 196 -2.41 18.04 -23.22
N VAL A 197 -3.55 18.42 -22.63
CA VAL A 197 -3.63 18.84 -21.22
C VAL A 197 -4.61 17.90 -20.52
N PRO A 198 -4.14 16.88 -19.78
CA PRO A 198 -5.02 16.00 -19.03
C PRO A 198 -5.81 16.80 -17.99
N LEU A 199 -7.12 16.60 -17.89
CA LEU A 199 -7.99 17.31 -16.96
C LEU A 199 -8.81 16.32 -16.13
N PRO A 200 -8.98 16.54 -14.81
CA PRO A 200 -9.79 15.64 -14.01
C PRO A 200 -11.27 15.75 -14.39
N LYS A 201 -11.92 14.62 -14.69
CA LYS A 201 -13.33 14.52 -15.14
C LYS A 201 -14.27 14.17 -14.00
N THR A 202 -13.93 13.15 -13.19
CA THR A 202 -14.77 12.68 -12.08
C THR A 202 -14.50 13.43 -10.77
N LYS A 203 -15.37 13.24 -9.76
CA LYS A 203 -15.17 13.81 -8.42
C LYS A 203 -13.89 13.27 -7.76
N GLU A 204 -13.64 11.97 -7.91
CA GLU A 204 -12.46 11.29 -7.39
C GLU A 204 -11.19 11.80 -8.09
N GLN A 205 -11.22 11.94 -9.43
CA GLN A 205 -10.09 12.50 -10.18
C GLN A 205 -9.80 13.93 -9.77
N LYS A 206 -10.82 14.75 -9.50
CA LYS A 206 -10.66 16.13 -8.97
C LYS A 206 -10.07 16.14 -7.56
N GLN A 207 -10.47 15.19 -6.71
CA GLN A 207 -9.99 15.07 -5.34
C GLN A 207 -8.51 14.71 -5.28
N TYR A 208 -8.05 13.84 -6.17
CA TYR A 208 -6.66 13.35 -6.20
C TYR A 208 -5.82 13.96 -7.31
N ASP A 209 -6.36 14.97 -8.02
CA ASP A 209 -5.76 15.66 -9.17
C ASP A 209 -5.23 14.69 -10.25
N ILE A 210 -6.03 13.67 -10.59
CA ILE A 210 -5.69 12.67 -11.59
C ILE A 210 -6.16 13.15 -12.96
N GLY A 211 -5.23 13.25 -13.90
CA GLY A 211 -5.50 13.65 -15.27
C GLY A 211 -6.28 12.58 -16.05
N TYR A 212 -7.35 13.02 -16.74
CA TYR A 212 -8.09 12.23 -17.70
C TYR A 212 -7.82 12.83 -19.10
N THR A 213 -7.56 11.96 -20.05
CA THR A 213 -7.25 12.35 -21.44
C THR A 213 -8.36 12.01 -22.41
N GLY A 214 -9.10 10.94 -22.19
CA GLY A 214 -10.05 10.37 -23.14
C GLY A 214 -9.43 9.43 -24.18
N LEU A 215 -8.14 9.10 -24.03
CA LEU A 215 -7.50 8.08 -24.85
C LEU A 215 -7.82 6.70 -24.31
N SER A 216 -8.22 5.78 -25.15
CA SER A 216 -8.50 4.40 -24.78
C SER A 216 -7.62 3.42 -25.55
N PRO A 217 -6.97 2.46 -24.84
CA PRO A 217 -6.33 1.31 -25.45
C PRO A 217 -7.36 0.33 -26.03
N ASN A 218 -6.90 -0.70 -26.71
CA ASN A 218 -7.74 -1.82 -27.11
C ASN A 218 -8.11 -2.66 -25.88
N VAL A 219 -9.20 -2.30 -25.23
CA VAL A 219 -9.72 -3.08 -24.10
C VAL A 219 -10.78 -4.04 -24.64
N PRO A 220 -10.55 -5.37 -24.57
CA PRO A 220 -11.57 -6.31 -24.97
C PRO A 220 -12.83 -6.12 -24.10
N ALA A 221 -13.99 -6.07 -24.74
CA ALA A 221 -15.26 -6.03 -24.02
C ALA A 221 -15.49 -7.35 -23.28
N VAL A 222 -15.37 -7.32 -21.95
CA VAL A 222 -15.63 -8.48 -21.10
C VAL A 222 -16.92 -8.25 -20.33
N ILE A 223 -17.89 -9.12 -20.52
CA ILE A 223 -19.15 -9.09 -19.78
C ILE A 223 -18.95 -9.85 -18.47
N TYR A 224 -18.83 -9.13 -17.36
CA TYR A 224 -18.66 -9.73 -16.03
C TYR A 224 -19.95 -10.18 -15.39
N ALA A 225 -21.09 -9.56 -15.72
CA ALA A 225 -22.40 -9.93 -15.20
C ALA A 225 -23.52 -9.37 -16.08
N LEU A 226 -24.60 -10.12 -16.16
CA LEU A 226 -25.83 -9.67 -16.79
C LEU A 226 -26.82 -9.21 -15.72
N ALA A 227 -27.37 -8.02 -15.88
CA ALA A 227 -28.38 -7.52 -14.96
C ALA A 227 -29.72 -8.21 -15.21
N LYS A 228 -30.33 -8.76 -14.13
CA LYS A 228 -31.62 -9.45 -14.19
C LYS A 228 -32.72 -8.54 -14.78
N GLY A 229 -33.49 -9.08 -15.71
CA GLY A 229 -34.59 -8.37 -16.35
C GLY A 229 -34.25 -7.52 -17.55
N TYR A 230 -32.98 -7.40 -17.92
CA TYR A 230 -32.52 -6.65 -19.08
C TYR A 230 -32.33 -7.54 -20.34
N PRO A 231 -32.32 -6.95 -21.55
CA PRO A 231 -32.23 -7.70 -22.81
C PRO A 231 -31.03 -8.65 -22.89
N GLY A 232 -29.89 -8.33 -22.26
CA GLY A 232 -28.71 -9.18 -22.24
C GLY A 232 -28.94 -10.53 -21.55
N GLU A 233 -29.75 -10.59 -20.48
CA GLU A 233 -30.09 -11.85 -19.80
C GLU A 233 -30.93 -12.77 -20.71
N LYS A 234 -31.76 -12.17 -21.57
CA LYS A 234 -32.65 -12.91 -22.48
C LYS A 234 -31.96 -13.39 -23.76
N ALA A 235 -30.78 -12.82 -24.05
CA ALA A 235 -30.01 -13.15 -25.25
C ALA A 235 -29.00 -14.30 -25.03
N GLY A 236 -28.69 -14.66 -23.75
CA GLY A 236 -27.78 -15.76 -23.37
C GLY A 236 -26.35 -15.29 -23.20
#